data_d31613ba683d4d09f7dc7bc62f1b465c
#
_entry.id   d31613ba683d4d09f7dc7bc62f1b465c
#
_cell.length_a   1.000
_cell.length_b   1.000
_cell.length_c   1.000
_cell.angle_alpha   90.00
_cell.angle_beta   90.00
_cell.angle_gamma   90.00
#
_symmetry.space_group_name_H-M   'P 1'
#
loop_
_entity.id
_entity.type
_entity.pdbx_description
1 polymer ?
#
loop_
_entity_poly.entity_id
_entity_poly.type
_entity_poly.pdbx_seq_one_letter_code
_entity_poly.pdbx_strand_id
1 'polypeptide(L)'
;MERTKKITAALLAAATVITSGQAFLMTGLVAQQNSRTTIEDTQVPLYSKPAGSHVLTPIASGVTVYKNDKATLDASNTASGYIMVKYTGSVGKIKVQVSKSGSETYTYDLNSSGTYEVFPLSEGNGSYQVKVFENIQGTQYSQAFSQSLDVNITDTFGPFLYPNQYVNFNPASAAVQKGAELSSGVTDQIGVVTAIYNYVINNLTYDTAKAQSVQSGYLPNVDVVLAQKKGICFDYAALMTAMLRSQDIPTKLVVGYTGSLYHAWINVFLEGQGWVDNVIYFDGHDWKLMDPTFASSGKQSKEIMQYIGNGGNYKAKYSY
;
A
#
# COMPACT_ATOMS: atom_id res chain seq x y z
N MET A 1 -1.96 -19.11 25.82
CA MET A 1 -0.91 -19.98 25.24
C MET A 1 -1.39 -20.76 23.99
N GLU A 2 -2.56 -20.46 23.44
CA GLU A 2 -3.18 -21.21 22.32
C GLU A 2 -3.20 -20.48 20.96
N ARG A 3 -2.84 -19.20 20.93
CA ARG A 3 -2.83 -18.40 19.67
C ARG A 3 -1.54 -18.49 18.86
N THR A 4 -0.45 -18.97 19.45
CA THR A 4 0.88 -19.04 18.79
C THR A 4 1.05 -20.28 17.91
N LYS A 5 0.23 -21.29 18.07
CA LYS A 5 0.35 -22.55 17.29
C LYS A 5 -0.32 -22.53 15.92
N LYS A 6 -1.16 -21.53 15.62
CA LYS A 6 -1.91 -21.50 14.33
C LYS A 6 -1.16 -20.84 13.18
N ILE A 7 -0.10 -20.08 13.44
CA ILE A 7 0.65 -19.37 12.38
C ILE A 7 1.71 -20.29 11.75
N THR A 8 2.26 -21.22 12.51
CA THR A 8 3.28 -22.17 12.00
C THR A 8 2.71 -23.23 11.06
N ALA A 9 1.40 -23.53 11.15
CA ALA A 9 0.76 -24.53 10.30
C ALA A 9 0.42 -24.03 8.89
N ALA A 10 0.25 -22.70 8.71
CA ALA A 10 -0.15 -22.13 7.42
C ALA A 10 1.00 -22.07 6.40
N LEU A 11 2.24 -21.96 6.86
CA LEU A 11 3.42 -21.96 5.98
C LEU A 11 3.83 -23.36 5.48
N LEU A 12 3.42 -24.43 6.17
CA LEU A 12 3.67 -25.82 5.75
C LEU A 12 2.52 -26.41 4.90
N ALA A 13 1.31 -25.88 5.02
CA ALA A 13 0.14 -26.41 4.31
C ALA A 13 0.11 -26.07 2.81
N ALA A 14 0.85 -25.05 2.37
CA ALA A 14 0.95 -24.71 0.95
C ALA A 14 1.84 -25.67 0.14
N ALA A 15 2.59 -26.55 0.83
CA ALA A 15 3.53 -27.48 0.19
C ALA A 15 3.02 -28.93 0.08
N THR A 16 1.84 -29.26 0.62
CA THR A 16 1.42 -30.67 0.76
C THR A 16 0.03 -31.03 0.20
N VAL A 17 -0.61 -30.18 -0.60
CA VAL A 17 -1.89 -30.55 -1.21
C VAL A 17 -1.80 -30.48 -2.74
N ILE A 18 -1.01 -31.38 -3.33
CA ILE A 18 -1.24 -31.81 -4.71
C ILE A 18 -0.75 -33.27 -4.83
N THR A 19 -1.58 -34.23 -4.40
CA THR A 19 -1.60 -35.56 -4.96
C THR A 19 -3.02 -36.12 -4.85
N SER A 20 -3.81 -35.93 -5.86
CA SER A 20 -4.78 -36.91 -6.37
C SER A 20 -5.56 -36.28 -7.53
N GLY A 21 -5.32 -36.76 -8.72
CA GLY A 21 -6.03 -36.36 -9.92
C GLY A 21 -7.46 -36.88 -9.94
N GLN A 22 -8.33 -36.04 -10.47
CA GLN A 22 -9.46 -36.53 -11.31
C GLN A 22 -9.90 -35.40 -12.22
N ALA A 23 -9.87 -35.70 -13.51
CA ALA A 23 -10.38 -34.84 -14.57
C ALA A 23 -11.91 -34.75 -14.48
N PHE A 24 -12.45 -33.53 -14.44
CA PHE A 24 -13.82 -33.24 -14.86
C PHE A 24 -13.82 -32.18 -15.94
N LEU A 25 -14.18 -32.63 -17.14
CA LEU A 25 -14.60 -31.77 -18.24
C LEU A 25 -15.94 -31.13 -17.86
N MET A 26 -15.97 -29.81 -17.75
CA MET A 26 -17.20 -29.04 -17.83
C MET A 26 -16.97 -27.86 -18.79
N THR A 27 -17.53 -28.01 -19.96
CA THR A 27 -17.83 -26.91 -20.87
C THR A 27 -18.91 -26.02 -20.27
N GLY A 28 -18.57 -24.78 -20.06
CA GLY A 28 -19.52 -23.75 -19.65
C GLY A 28 -18.89 -22.37 -19.87
N LEU A 29 -19.07 -21.81 -21.08
CA LEU A 29 -18.82 -20.39 -21.31
C LEU A 29 -19.78 -19.57 -20.45
N VAL A 30 -19.29 -18.96 -19.40
CA VAL A 30 -19.92 -17.82 -18.78
C VAL A 30 -19.11 -16.60 -19.16
N ALA A 31 -19.66 -15.81 -20.07
CA ALA A 31 -19.16 -14.47 -20.35
C ALA A 31 -19.31 -13.62 -19.08
N GLN A 32 -18.23 -13.42 -18.35
CA GLN A 32 -18.17 -12.39 -17.33
C GLN A 32 -18.15 -11.03 -18.02
N GLN A 33 -19.29 -10.35 -18.00
CA GLN A 33 -19.35 -8.93 -18.31
C GLN A 33 -18.52 -8.18 -17.26
N ASN A 34 -17.32 -7.79 -17.63
CA ASN A 34 -16.60 -6.73 -16.94
C ASN A 34 -17.46 -5.47 -17.06
N SER A 35 -18.06 -5.04 -15.96
CA SER A 35 -18.61 -3.70 -15.85
C SER A 35 -17.44 -2.72 -15.95
N ARG A 36 -17.15 -2.29 -17.17
CA ARG A 36 -16.35 -1.10 -17.40
C ARG A 36 -17.14 0.07 -16.82
N THR A 37 -16.76 0.51 -15.65
CA THR A 37 -17.11 1.84 -15.20
C THR A 37 -16.46 2.79 -16.21
N THR A 38 -17.27 3.43 -17.03
CA THR A 38 -16.81 4.52 -17.90
C THR A 38 -16.32 5.63 -16.97
N ILE A 39 -15.01 5.72 -16.83
CA ILE A 39 -14.37 6.92 -16.29
C ILE A 39 -14.62 7.98 -17.35
N GLU A 40 -15.35 9.03 -16.99
CA GLU A 40 -15.45 10.24 -17.80
C GLU A 40 -14.04 10.66 -18.20
N ASP A 41 -13.88 11.05 -19.45
CA ASP A 41 -12.65 11.40 -20.15
C ASP A 41 -11.99 12.65 -19.54
N THR A 42 -11.57 12.56 -18.28
CA THR A 42 -10.63 13.49 -17.70
C THR A 42 -9.29 13.10 -18.28
N GLN A 43 -8.73 13.93 -19.15
CA GLN A 43 -7.42 13.77 -19.75
C GLN A 43 -6.40 13.49 -18.62
N VAL A 44 -6.12 12.21 -18.40
CA VAL A 44 -5.03 11.79 -17.51
C VAL A 44 -3.74 12.31 -18.17
N PRO A 45 -2.93 13.11 -17.48
CA PRO A 45 -1.67 13.59 -18.03
C PRO A 45 -0.83 12.40 -18.49
N LEU A 46 -0.28 12.51 -19.70
CA LEU A 46 0.66 11.50 -20.22
C LEU A 46 1.82 11.35 -19.21
N TYR A 47 2.18 10.11 -18.91
CA TYR A 47 3.32 9.81 -18.07
C TYR A 47 4.59 10.43 -18.64
N SER A 48 5.24 11.24 -17.81
CA SER A 48 6.55 11.78 -18.10
C SER A 48 7.49 11.36 -16.98
N LYS A 49 8.36 10.41 -17.28
CA LYS A 49 9.35 9.96 -16.30
C LYS A 49 10.22 11.13 -15.86
N PRO A 50 10.40 11.38 -14.53
CA PRO A 50 11.29 12.42 -14.05
C PRO A 50 12.76 12.15 -14.45
N ALA A 51 13.54 13.18 -14.67
CA ALA A 51 14.95 13.08 -15.05
C ALA A 51 15.83 12.39 -13.99
N GLY A 52 15.32 12.23 -12.78
CA GLY A 52 15.94 11.51 -11.67
C GLY A 52 14.88 10.91 -10.79
N SER A 53 14.51 11.62 -9.73
CA SER A 53 13.36 11.28 -8.88
C SER A 53 12.52 12.52 -8.64
N HIS A 54 11.21 12.31 -8.46
CA HIS A 54 10.26 13.33 -8.03
C HIS A 54 9.54 12.85 -6.78
N VAL A 55 9.64 13.60 -5.69
CA VAL A 55 9.00 13.25 -4.41
C VAL A 55 8.08 14.39 -4.00
N LEU A 56 6.79 14.12 -4.00
CA LEU A 56 5.79 15.03 -3.48
C LEU A 56 5.96 15.18 -1.97
N THR A 57 6.00 16.41 -1.49
CA THR A 57 6.17 16.72 -0.07
C THR A 57 4.84 17.21 0.51
N PRO A 58 4.24 16.46 1.45
CA PRO A 58 3.00 16.90 2.10
C PRO A 58 3.23 18.15 2.96
N ILE A 59 2.28 19.06 2.93
CA ILE A 59 2.33 20.33 3.65
C ILE A 59 1.04 20.53 4.44
N ALA A 60 1.15 20.91 5.71
CA ALA A 60 0.03 21.43 6.50
C ALA A 60 -0.12 22.94 6.18
N SER A 61 -0.90 23.26 5.15
CA SER A 61 -0.96 24.62 4.58
C SER A 61 -1.69 25.63 5.48
N GLY A 62 -2.46 25.18 6.46
CA GLY A 62 -3.12 26.06 7.42
C GLY A 62 -4.33 26.84 6.90
N VAL A 63 -4.84 26.52 5.69
CA VAL A 63 -5.97 27.22 5.07
C VAL A 63 -7.30 26.71 5.62
N THR A 64 -7.47 25.39 5.71
CA THR A 64 -8.67 24.75 6.27
C THR A 64 -8.27 23.93 7.47
N VAL A 65 -8.46 24.46 8.66
CA VAL A 65 -7.97 23.86 9.91
C VAL A 65 -9.10 23.70 10.91
N TYR A 66 -9.21 22.50 11.46
CA TYR A 66 -10.10 22.17 12.58
C TYR A 66 -9.26 21.77 13.79
N LYS A 67 -9.57 22.30 14.97
CA LYS A 67 -8.76 22.05 16.16
C LYS A 67 -9.57 22.12 17.45
N ASN A 68 -9.05 21.48 18.47
CA ASN A 68 -9.38 21.70 19.87
C ASN A 68 -8.07 21.74 20.70
N ASP A 69 -8.15 21.64 22.01
CA ASP A 69 -6.98 21.72 22.91
C ASP A 69 -6.01 20.54 22.75
N LYS A 70 -6.44 19.42 22.11
CA LYS A 70 -5.67 18.18 22.03
C LYS A 70 -5.21 17.81 20.64
N ALA A 71 -5.93 18.19 19.59
CA ALA A 71 -5.61 17.80 18.24
C ALA A 71 -5.89 18.91 17.24
N THR A 72 -5.13 18.91 16.16
CA THR A 72 -5.33 19.77 15.00
C THR A 72 -5.38 18.91 13.74
N LEU A 73 -6.43 19.09 12.96
CA LEU A 73 -6.61 18.54 11.63
C LEU A 73 -6.43 19.65 10.60
N ASP A 74 -5.45 19.53 9.74
CA ASP A 74 -5.29 20.35 8.53
C ASP A 74 -5.91 19.61 7.35
N ALA A 75 -7.01 20.11 6.83
CA ALA A 75 -7.75 19.59 5.70
C ALA A 75 -7.56 20.43 4.43
N SER A 76 -6.52 21.26 4.39
CA SER A 76 -6.28 22.21 3.30
C SER A 76 -6.00 21.53 1.95
N ASN A 77 -5.51 20.30 1.99
CA ASN A 77 -5.04 19.57 0.81
C ASN A 77 -5.91 18.34 0.46
N THR A 78 -7.18 18.36 0.84
CA THR A 78 -8.13 17.30 0.47
C THR A 78 -8.27 17.13 -1.05
N ALA A 79 -8.15 18.20 -1.83
CA ALA A 79 -8.13 18.15 -3.29
C ALA A 79 -6.95 17.35 -3.86
N SER A 80 -5.82 17.31 -3.15
CA SER A 80 -4.63 16.47 -3.45
C SER A 80 -4.69 15.08 -2.80
N GLY A 81 -5.81 14.73 -2.16
CA GLY A 81 -6.07 13.40 -1.65
C GLY A 81 -5.44 13.07 -0.31
N TYR A 82 -5.10 14.05 0.53
CA TYR A 82 -4.60 13.81 1.88
C TYR A 82 -5.07 14.85 2.89
N ILE A 83 -4.98 14.47 4.15
CA ILE A 83 -5.11 15.33 5.33
C ILE A 83 -3.88 15.19 6.21
N MET A 84 -3.66 16.16 7.08
CA MET A 84 -2.61 16.08 8.08
C MET A 84 -3.17 16.28 9.48
N VAL A 85 -2.75 15.44 10.43
CA VAL A 85 -3.18 15.51 11.82
C VAL A 85 -1.98 15.60 12.72
N LYS A 86 -2.06 16.45 13.75
CA LYS A 86 -1.11 16.45 14.88
C LYS A 86 -1.87 16.37 16.19
N TYR A 87 -1.23 15.76 17.17
CA TYR A 87 -1.72 15.69 18.55
C TYR A 87 -0.82 16.52 19.46
N THR A 88 -1.43 17.31 20.34
CA THR A 88 -0.75 18.22 21.26
C THR A 88 -1.13 17.99 22.73
N GLY A 89 -1.87 16.92 23.02
CA GLY A 89 -2.18 16.50 24.38
C GLY A 89 -1.00 15.82 25.08
N SER A 90 -1.24 15.24 26.24
CA SER A 90 -0.22 14.64 27.10
C SER A 90 -0.16 13.11 27.09
N VAL A 91 -1.04 12.43 26.31
CA VAL A 91 -1.08 10.97 26.23
C VAL A 91 -0.08 10.47 25.19
N GLY A 92 0.71 9.44 25.54
CA GLY A 92 1.75 8.91 24.64
C GLY A 92 1.26 7.92 23.58
N LYS A 93 0.04 7.39 23.71
CA LYS A 93 -0.50 6.39 22.77
C LYS A 93 -1.82 6.89 22.20
N ILE A 94 -1.77 7.28 20.92
CA ILE A 94 -2.87 7.95 20.21
C ILE A 94 -3.21 7.18 18.95
N LYS A 95 -4.49 7.11 18.61
CA LYS A 95 -4.98 6.58 17.34
C LYS A 95 -5.71 7.66 16.55
N VAL A 96 -5.52 7.63 15.22
CA VAL A 96 -6.34 8.36 14.26
C VAL A 96 -7.20 7.37 13.49
N GLN A 97 -8.48 7.66 13.37
CA GLN A 97 -9.37 6.95 12.45
C GLN A 97 -9.80 7.88 11.33
N VAL A 98 -9.65 7.40 10.10
CA VAL A 98 -10.17 8.03 8.90
C VAL A 98 -11.16 7.06 8.28
N SER A 99 -12.41 7.46 8.16
CA SER A 99 -13.48 6.64 7.58
C SER A 99 -14.30 7.44 6.59
N LYS A 100 -14.65 6.83 5.47
CA LYS A 100 -15.63 7.34 4.53
C LYS A 100 -16.92 6.55 4.69
N SER A 101 -18.07 7.20 4.53
CA SER A 101 -19.36 6.52 4.62
C SER A 101 -19.46 5.36 3.60
N GLY A 102 -19.76 4.15 4.11
CA GLY A 102 -19.88 2.94 3.28
C GLY A 102 -18.56 2.23 2.95
N SER A 103 -17.42 2.70 3.46
CA SER A 103 -16.10 2.11 3.24
C SER A 103 -15.47 1.62 4.54
N GLU A 104 -14.31 0.97 4.44
CA GLU A 104 -13.52 0.52 5.59
C GLU A 104 -13.04 1.70 6.44
N THR A 105 -12.92 1.47 7.75
CA THR A 105 -12.31 2.44 8.67
C THR A 105 -10.82 2.19 8.79
N TYR A 106 -10.03 3.17 8.36
CA TYR A 106 -8.58 3.15 8.50
C TYR A 106 -8.20 3.62 9.90
N THR A 107 -7.37 2.84 10.59
CA THR A 107 -6.89 3.16 11.94
C THR A 107 -5.37 3.21 11.94
N TYR A 108 -4.84 4.36 12.33
CA TYR A 108 -3.41 4.66 12.36
C TYR A 108 -2.95 4.93 13.79
N ASP A 109 -1.66 4.74 14.04
CA ASP A 109 -1.00 5.35 15.19
C ASP A 109 -0.64 6.81 14.87
N LEU A 110 -0.70 7.69 15.86
CA LEU A 110 -0.29 9.08 15.73
C LEU A 110 0.81 9.37 16.76
N ASN A 111 1.85 10.09 16.35
CA ASN A 111 2.90 10.50 17.27
C ASN A 111 2.37 11.49 18.31
N SER A 112 3.03 11.51 19.47
CA SER A 112 2.76 12.45 20.58
C SER A 112 3.75 13.62 20.62
N SER A 113 4.56 13.80 19.56
CA SER A 113 5.59 14.84 19.49
C SER A 113 5.04 16.23 19.10
N GLY A 114 3.75 16.32 18.75
CA GLY A 114 3.14 17.55 18.25
C GLY A 114 3.46 17.85 16.78
N THR A 115 4.05 16.89 16.06
CA THR A 115 4.31 17.01 14.63
C THR A 115 3.15 16.48 13.80
N TYR A 116 2.93 17.08 12.63
CA TYR A 116 1.91 16.59 11.71
C TYR A 116 2.34 15.27 11.07
N GLU A 117 1.36 14.35 10.95
CA GLU A 117 1.46 13.17 10.10
C GLU A 117 0.42 13.20 8.98
N VAL A 118 0.71 12.49 7.91
CA VAL A 118 -0.08 12.47 6.67
C VAL A 118 -0.97 11.23 6.62
N PHE A 119 -2.24 11.44 6.26
CA PHE A 119 -3.22 10.38 6.11
C PHE A 119 -3.87 10.49 4.74
N PRO A 120 -3.70 9.48 3.87
CA PRO A 120 -4.27 9.48 2.54
C PRO A 120 -5.79 9.29 2.59
N LEU A 121 -6.48 9.93 1.66
CA LEU A 121 -7.93 9.80 1.45
C LEU A 121 -8.21 8.76 0.35
N SER A 122 -7.78 7.53 0.59
CA SER A 122 -7.70 6.45 -0.41
C SER A 122 -9.04 5.98 -0.95
N GLU A 123 -10.15 6.32 -0.27
CA GLU A 123 -11.49 5.90 -0.66
C GLU A 123 -12.18 6.87 -1.66
N GLY A 124 -11.43 7.87 -2.16
CA GLY A 124 -11.93 8.82 -3.17
C GLY A 124 -12.92 9.84 -2.61
N ASN A 125 -13.73 10.45 -3.48
CA ASN A 125 -14.67 11.52 -3.13
C ASN A 125 -15.78 11.07 -2.19
N GLY A 126 -16.25 11.96 -1.33
CA GLY A 126 -17.39 11.73 -0.45
C GLY A 126 -17.24 12.29 0.95
N SER A 127 -18.14 11.90 1.84
CA SER A 127 -18.16 12.36 3.23
C SER A 127 -17.28 11.48 4.11
N TYR A 128 -16.29 12.10 4.72
CA TYR A 128 -15.32 11.47 5.62
C TYR A 128 -15.54 11.90 7.06
N GLN A 129 -15.16 11.01 7.98
CA GLN A 129 -15.04 11.30 9.40
C GLN A 129 -13.60 11.04 9.85
N VAL A 130 -12.98 12.05 10.46
CA VAL A 130 -11.65 11.95 11.07
C VAL A 130 -11.83 12.03 12.59
N LYS A 131 -11.30 11.03 13.32
CA LYS A 131 -11.35 10.96 14.77
C LYS A 131 -9.98 10.72 15.36
N VAL A 132 -9.69 11.39 16.48
CA VAL A 132 -8.48 11.14 17.28
C VAL A 132 -8.90 10.55 18.62
N PHE A 133 -8.19 9.51 19.04
CA PHE A 133 -8.47 8.79 20.27
C PHE A 133 -7.22 8.73 21.16
N GLU A 134 -7.41 8.97 22.44
CA GLU A 134 -6.40 8.82 23.48
C GLU A 134 -6.55 7.46 24.16
N ASN A 135 -5.46 6.77 24.37
CA ASN A 135 -5.46 5.54 25.17
C ASN A 135 -5.73 5.85 26.64
N ILE A 136 -6.70 5.15 27.23
CA ILE A 136 -6.99 5.22 28.66
C ILE A 136 -6.18 4.14 29.38
N GLN A 137 -6.35 2.88 28.95
CA GLN A 137 -5.66 1.73 29.53
C GLN A 137 -5.73 0.54 28.56
N GLY A 138 -4.62 -0.16 28.38
CA GLY A 138 -4.57 -1.35 27.54
C GLY A 138 -5.07 -1.11 26.11
N THR A 139 -6.23 -1.65 25.77
CA THR A 139 -6.89 -1.48 24.45
C THR A 139 -8.08 -0.52 24.50
N GLN A 140 -8.31 0.16 25.63
CA GLN A 140 -9.42 1.10 25.78
C GLN A 140 -8.97 2.51 25.38
N TYR A 141 -9.80 3.17 24.60
CA TYR A 141 -9.55 4.52 24.08
C TYR A 141 -10.77 5.41 24.31
N SER A 142 -10.52 6.70 24.56
CA SER A 142 -11.54 7.75 24.55
C SER A 142 -11.36 8.67 23.35
N GLN A 143 -12.46 9.15 22.79
CA GLN A 143 -12.42 10.11 21.69
C GLN A 143 -11.97 11.47 22.21
N ALA A 144 -10.87 11.99 21.66
CA ALA A 144 -10.32 13.31 21.97
C ALA A 144 -10.74 14.38 20.96
N PHE A 145 -10.96 13.99 19.70
CA PHE A 145 -11.32 14.90 18.62
C PHE A 145 -12.19 14.18 17.58
N SER A 146 -13.05 14.93 16.89
CA SER A 146 -13.83 14.41 15.74
C SER A 146 -14.20 15.55 14.80
N GLN A 147 -14.05 15.30 13.50
CA GLN A 147 -14.45 16.24 12.44
C GLN A 147 -14.97 15.50 11.22
N SER A 148 -16.07 15.96 10.66
CA SER A 148 -16.60 15.52 9.36
C SER A 148 -16.07 16.42 8.25
N LEU A 149 -15.75 15.84 7.10
CA LEU A 149 -15.24 16.53 5.92
C LEU A 149 -16.02 16.05 4.69
N ASP A 150 -16.43 16.98 3.85
CA ASP A 150 -16.86 16.66 2.49
C ASP A 150 -15.66 16.83 1.56
N VAL A 151 -15.22 15.72 0.98
CA VAL A 151 -13.99 15.63 0.20
C VAL A 151 -14.29 15.54 -1.28
N ASN A 152 -13.65 16.41 -2.04
CA ASN A 152 -13.62 16.40 -3.50
C ASN A 152 -12.15 16.39 -3.95
N ILE A 153 -11.63 15.21 -4.27
CA ILE A 153 -10.27 14.99 -4.76
C ILE A 153 -10.24 15.36 -6.23
N THR A 154 -9.42 16.30 -6.63
CA THR A 154 -9.18 16.69 -8.02
C THR A 154 -7.94 15.99 -8.58
N ASP A 155 -6.94 15.71 -7.75
CA ASP A 155 -5.82 14.87 -8.08
C ASP A 155 -6.08 13.42 -7.60
N THR A 156 -6.65 12.61 -8.47
CA THR A 156 -7.05 11.23 -8.15
C THR A 156 -5.87 10.31 -7.84
N PHE A 157 -4.64 10.71 -8.20
CA PHE A 157 -3.42 9.97 -7.92
C PHE A 157 -2.72 10.44 -6.65
N GLY A 158 -3.03 11.62 -6.15
CA GLY A 158 -2.40 12.18 -4.96
C GLY A 158 -2.35 11.22 -3.77
N PRO A 159 -3.44 10.53 -3.36
CA PRO A 159 -3.40 9.56 -2.27
C PRO A 159 -2.34 8.46 -2.45
N PHE A 160 -1.93 8.19 -3.70
CA PHE A 160 -1.07 7.10 -4.12
C PHE A 160 0.28 7.56 -4.69
N LEU A 161 0.61 8.85 -4.51
CA LEU A 161 1.90 9.47 -4.85
C LEU A 161 2.58 10.08 -3.64
N TYR A 162 1.82 10.69 -2.72
CA TYR A 162 2.38 11.25 -1.50
C TYR A 162 2.92 10.18 -0.55
N PRO A 163 4.04 10.45 0.16
CA PRO A 163 4.46 9.62 1.28
C PRO A 163 3.43 9.67 2.42
N ASN A 164 3.35 8.58 3.15
CA ASN A 164 2.52 8.46 4.34
C ASN A 164 3.21 7.55 5.37
N GLN A 165 2.57 7.28 6.51
CA GLN A 165 3.19 6.51 7.59
C GLN A 165 3.58 5.07 7.19
N TYR A 166 2.85 4.44 6.24
CA TYR A 166 3.14 3.08 5.77
C TYR A 166 4.12 3.03 4.59
N VAL A 167 4.21 4.12 3.84
CA VAL A 167 5.17 4.31 2.74
C VAL A 167 5.92 5.62 3.01
N ASN A 168 6.83 5.56 3.99
CA ASN A 168 7.55 6.74 4.44
C ASN A 168 8.87 6.89 3.66
N PHE A 169 8.93 7.94 2.85
CA PHE A 169 10.11 8.30 2.06
C PHE A 169 10.17 9.81 1.85
N ASN A 170 11.34 10.31 1.52
CA ASN A 170 11.60 11.71 1.22
C ASN A 170 12.70 11.82 0.14
N PRO A 171 12.99 13.01 -0.40
CA PRO A 171 14.01 13.17 -1.45
C PRO A 171 15.40 12.64 -1.09
N ALA A 172 15.76 12.54 0.20
CA ALA A 172 17.04 12.03 0.65
C ALA A 172 17.06 10.52 0.90
N SER A 173 15.91 9.84 0.81
CA SER A 173 15.81 8.40 1.06
C SER A 173 16.63 7.59 0.07
N ALA A 174 17.39 6.61 0.58
CA ALA A 174 18.18 5.70 -0.25
C ALA A 174 17.30 4.89 -1.22
N ALA A 175 16.07 4.56 -0.81
CA ALA A 175 15.08 3.91 -1.67
C ALA A 175 14.72 4.77 -2.89
N VAL A 176 14.59 6.09 -2.72
CA VAL A 176 14.33 7.04 -3.81
C VAL A 176 15.50 7.08 -4.79
N GLN A 177 16.72 7.18 -4.27
CA GLN A 177 17.93 7.18 -5.08
C GLN A 177 18.08 5.86 -5.86
N LYS A 178 17.79 4.73 -5.22
CA LYS A 178 17.81 3.42 -5.87
C LYS A 178 16.72 3.31 -6.95
N GLY A 179 15.53 3.83 -6.73
CA GLY A 179 14.47 3.90 -7.74
C GLY A 179 14.93 4.66 -8.99
N ALA A 180 15.56 5.82 -8.82
CA ALA A 180 16.12 6.63 -9.91
C ALA A 180 17.25 5.90 -10.65
N GLU A 181 18.16 5.22 -9.92
CA GLU A 181 19.23 4.42 -10.51
C GLU A 181 18.68 3.30 -11.39
N LEU A 182 17.72 2.51 -10.86
CA LEU A 182 17.14 1.36 -11.56
C LEU A 182 16.34 1.76 -12.82
N SER A 183 15.74 2.93 -12.79
CA SER A 183 14.97 3.47 -13.91
C SER A 183 15.82 4.31 -14.90
N SER A 184 17.12 4.44 -14.65
CA SER A 184 18.00 5.19 -15.55
C SER A 184 18.04 4.59 -16.95
N GLY A 185 17.81 5.41 -17.97
CA GLY A 185 17.75 4.97 -19.36
C GLY A 185 16.44 4.28 -19.76
N VAL A 186 15.52 4.04 -18.84
CA VAL A 186 14.18 3.52 -19.14
C VAL A 186 13.23 4.69 -19.36
N THR A 187 12.38 4.63 -20.40
CA THR A 187 11.52 5.75 -20.81
C THR A 187 10.03 5.51 -20.60
N ASP A 188 9.62 4.26 -20.41
CA ASP A 188 8.22 3.88 -20.24
C ASP A 188 7.92 3.31 -18.84
N GLN A 189 6.68 3.42 -18.39
CA GLN A 189 6.25 2.97 -17.07
C GLN A 189 6.49 1.48 -16.83
N ILE A 190 6.22 0.65 -17.84
CA ILE A 190 6.33 -0.81 -17.72
C ILE A 190 7.78 -1.20 -17.48
N GLY A 191 8.70 -0.60 -18.21
CA GLY A 191 10.13 -0.81 -18.04
C GLY A 191 10.59 -0.39 -16.64
N VAL A 192 10.13 0.76 -16.13
CA VAL A 192 10.45 1.21 -14.76
C VAL A 192 9.92 0.23 -13.71
N VAL A 193 8.65 -0.17 -13.82
CA VAL A 193 8.04 -1.16 -12.90
C VAL A 193 8.81 -2.47 -12.94
N THR A 194 9.14 -2.96 -14.14
CA THR A 194 9.90 -4.19 -14.33
C THR A 194 11.29 -4.12 -13.73
N ALA A 195 12.02 -3.03 -13.91
CA ALA A 195 13.35 -2.85 -13.35
C ALA A 195 13.34 -2.85 -11.81
N ILE A 196 12.42 -2.10 -11.20
CA ILE A 196 12.26 -2.04 -9.75
C ILE A 196 11.80 -3.41 -9.19
N TYR A 197 10.81 -4.04 -9.82
CA TYR A 197 10.34 -5.35 -9.43
C TYR A 197 11.47 -6.39 -9.44
N ASN A 198 12.18 -6.51 -10.56
CA ASN A 198 13.28 -7.47 -10.70
C ASN A 198 14.38 -7.22 -9.66
N TYR A 199 14.68 -5.95 -9.35
CA TYR A 199 15.64 -5.64 -8.30
C TYR A 199 15.16 -6.20 -6.95
N VAL A 200 13.92 -5.94 -6.57
CA VAL A 200 13.38 -6.35 -5.27
C VAL A 200 13.36 -7.88 -5.15
N ILE A 201 12.84 -8.60 -6.12
CA ILE A 201 12.73 -10.07 -6.03
C ILE A 201 14.09 -10.78 -6.05
N ASN A 202 15.10 -10.20 -6.72
CA ASN A 202 16.43 -10.82 -6.83
C ASN A 202 17.39 -10.42 -5.71
N ASN A 203 17.12 -9.33 -4.99
CA ASN A 203 18.03 -8.80 -3.98
C ASN A 203 17.52 -8.87 -2.55
N LEU A 204 16.22 -9.01 -2.32
CA LEU A 204 15.65 -9.15 -1.00
C LEU A 204 15.40 -10.63 -0.65
N THR A 205 15.58 -10.96 0.62
CA THR A 205 15.21 -12.27 1.19
C THR A 205 14.10 -12.12 2.21
N TYR A 206 13.19 -13.09 2.26
CA TYR A 206 12.07 -13.03 3.20
C TYR A 206 12.53 -13.26 4.65
N ASP A 207 12.10 -12.37 5.56
CA ASP A 207 12.44 -12.46 6.98
C ASP A 207 11.39 -13.27 7.76
N THR A 208 11.57 -14.58 7.74
CA THR A 208 10.67 -15.50 8.45
C THR A 208 10.65 -15.23 9.97
N ALA A 209 11.80 -14.89 10.56
CA ALA A 209 11.89 -14.60 11.99
C ALA A 209 11.09 -13.34 12.34
N LYS A 210 11.23 -12.28 11.56
CA LYS A 210 10.44 -11.05 11.70
C LYS A 210 8.95 -11.33 11.49
N ALA A 211 8.58 -12.09 10.47
CA ALA A 211 7.18 -12.43 10.18
C ALA A 211 6.49 -13.15 11.35
N GLN A 212 7.23 -13.95 12.12
CA GLN A 212 6.73 -14.66 13.30
C GLN A 212 6.64 -13.79 14.56
N SER A 213 7.39 -12.70 14.63
CA SER A 213 7.56 -11.89 15.85
C SER A 213 7.04 -10.46 15.74
N VAL A 214 6.76 -9.97 14.51
CA VAL A 214 6.31 -8.61 14.28
C VAL A 214 5.00 -8.31 15.05
N GLN A 215 4.98 -7.15 15.70
CA GLN A 215 3.84 -6.71 16.50
C GLN A 215 2.92 -5.78 15.69
N SER A 216 1.67 -5.67 16.16
CA SER A 216 0.74 -4.67 15.65
C SER A 216 1.32 -3.25 15.82
N GLY A 217 1.14 -2.40 14.81
CA GLY A 217 1.71 -1.04 14.79
C GLY A 217 3.11 -0.98 14.16
N TYR A 218 3.65 -2.10 13.65
CA TYR A 218 4.89 -2.08 12.90
C TYR A 218 4.75 -1.20 11.65
N LEU A 219 5.73 -0.33 11.43
CA LEU A 219 5.85 0.52 10.26
C LEU A 219 7.14 0.19 9.49
N PRO A 220 7.08 -0.07 8.18
CA PRO A 220 8.26 -0.30 7.36
C PRO A 220 9.18 0.92 7.32
N ASN A 221 10.48 0.69 7.41
CA ASN A 221 11.49 1.70 7.08
C ASN A 221 12.18 1.27 5.77
N VAL A 222 11.83 1.93 4.69
CA VAL A 222 12.23 1.55 3.32
C VAL A 222 13.75 1.56 3.14
N ASP A 223 14.47 2.49 3.78
CA ASP A 223 15.93 2.60 3.67
C ASP A 223 16.63 1.47 4.46
N VAL A 224 16.10 1.10 5.63
CA VAL A 224 16.59 -0.05 6.40
C VAL A 224 16.34 -1.36 5.64
N VAL A 225 15.16 -1.52 5.06
CA VAL A 225 14.82 -2.71 4.23
C VAL A 225 15.78 -2.83 3.04
N LEU A 226 16.03 -1.72 2.34
CA LEU A 226 16.96 -1.66 1.22
C LEU A 226 18.38 -2.03 1.64
N ALA A 227 18.86 -1.47 2.76
CA ALA A 227 20.22 -1.71 3.27
C ALA A 227 20.42 -3.15 3.76
N GLN A 228 19.43 -3.71 4.47
CA GLN A 228 19.49 -5.07 5.00
C GLN A 228 19.19 -6.15 3.95
N LYS A 229 18.57 -5.76 2.84
CA LYS A 229 18.08 -6.67 1.79
C LYS A 229 17.23 -7.80 2.36
N LYS A 230 16.40 -7.48 3.37
CA LYS A 230 15.60 -8.46 4.10
C LYS A 230 14.34 -7.81 4.66
N GLY A 231 13.20 -8.51 4.55
CA GLY A 231 11.93 -7.99 5.05
C GLY A 231 10.77 -8.97 4.97
N ILE A 232 9.62 -8.55 5.49
CA ILE A 232 8.34 -9.26 5.35
C ILE A 232 7.53 -8.67 4.18
N CYS A 233 6.38 -9.24 3.86
CA CYS A 233 5.52 -8.76 2.77
C CYS A 233 5.26 -7.24 2.80
N PHE A 234 5.05 -6.70 3.99
CA PHE A 234 4.81 -5.28 4.18
C PHE A 234 6.05 -4.42 3.85
N ASP A 235 7.26 -4.92 4.17
CA ASP A 235 8.52 -4.25 3.84
C ASP A 235 8.77 -4.24 2.32
N TYR A 236 8.50 -5.36 1.63
CA TYR A 236 8.60 -5.46 0.18
C TYR A 236 7.66 -4.49 -0.53
N ALA A 237 6.38 -4.50 -0.10
CA ALA A 237 5.37 -3.63 -0.67
C ALA A 237 5.71 -2.14 -0.45
N ALA A 238 6.13 -1.76 0.77
CA ALA A 238 6.49 -0.38 1.08
C ALA A 238 7.72 0.11 0.30
N LEU A 239 8.76 -0.72 0.18
CA LEU A 239 9.98 -0.39 -0.57
C LEU A 239 9.67 -0.19 -2.06
N MET A 240 8.93 -1.12 -2.68
CA MET A 240 8.53 -0.96 -4.08
C MET A 240 7.66 0.27 -4.30
N THR A 241 6.68 0.50 -3.43
CA THR A 241 5.80 1.67 -3.51
C THR A 241 6.59 2.97 -3.42
N ALA A 242 7.55 3.07 -2.50
CA ALA A 242 8.40 4.27 -2.37
C ALA A 242 9.23 4.51 -3.64
N MET A 243 9.86 3.46 -4.19
CA MET A 243 10.63 3.55 -5.43
C MET A 243 9.74 3.99 -6.61
N LEU A 244 8.57 3.38 -6.78
CA LEU A 244 7.66 3.68 -7.89
C LEU A 244 7.05 5.08 -7.79
N ARG A 245 6.58 5.48 -6.60
CA ARG A 245 6.04 6.83 -6.38
C ARG A 245 7.08 7.91 -6.67
N SER A 246 8.34 7.66 -6.34
CA SER A 246 9.45 8.59 -6.64
C SER A 246 9.77 8.69 -8.15
N GLN A 247 9.18 7.86 -8.97
CA GLN A 247 9.22 7.89 -10.44
C GLN A 247 7.88 8.34 -11.04
N ASP A 248 7.03 9.03 -10.26
CA ASP A 248 5.69 9.49 -10.67
C ASP A 248 4.76 8.36 -11.14
N ILE A 249 4.94 7.16 -10.63
CA ILE A 249 4.06 6.03 -10.91
C ILE A 249 3.11 5.84 -9.71
N PRO A 250 1.82 6.17 -9.87
CA PRO A 250 0.84 6.01 -8.80
C PRO A 250 0.77 4.55 -8.36
N THR A 251 1.01 4.32 -7.07
CA THR A 251 1.13 2.96 -6.53
C THR A 251 0.40 2.87 -5.20
N LYS A 252 -0.52 1.93 -5.09
CA LYS A 252 -1.18 1.56 -3.83
C LYS A 252 -0.36 0.50 -3.12
N LEU A 253 -0.02 0.75 -1.86
CA LEU A 253 0.32 -0.33 -0.95
C LEU A 253 -1.00 -0.90 -0.44
N VAL A 254 -1.28 -2.16 -0.74
CA VAL A 254 -2.53 -2.83 -0.39
C VAL A 254 -2.28 -3.83 0.73
N VAL A 255 -3.18 -3.84 1.70
CA VAL A 255 -3.18 -4.82 2.80
C VAL A 255 -4.51 -5.53 2.82
N GLY A 256 -4.48 -6.84 2.97
CA GLY A 256 -5.67 -7.67 2.94
C GLY A 256 -5.38 -9.13 3.21
N TYR A 257 -6.01 -10.01 2.48
CA TYR A 257 -5.86 -11.45 2.66
C TYR A 257 -5.54 -12.14 1.33
N THR A 258 -4.61 -13.10 1.37
CA THR A 258 -4.44 -14.11 0.33
C THR A 258 -4.82 -15.46 0.93
N GLY A 259 -5.96 -16.02 0.50
CA GLY A 259 -6.62 -17.10 1.21
C GLY A 259 -6.96 -16.69 2.65
N SER A 260 -6.37 -17.36 3.65
CA SER A 260 -6.51 -17.02 5.08
C SER A 260 -5.33 -16.19 5.65
N LEU A 261 -4.31 -15.93 4.86
CA LEU A 261 -3.10 -15.23 5.30
C LEU A 261 -3.28 -13.72 5.16
N TYR A 262 -3.05 -12.98 6.25
CA TYR A 262 -2.95 -11.52 6.20
C TYR A 262 -1.67 -11.11 5.48
N HIS A 263 -1.79 -10.30 4.45
CA HIS A 263 -0.73 -10.08 3.49
C HIS A 263 -0.71 -8.63 2.99
N ALA A 264 0.42 -8.20 2.46
CA ALA A 264 0.59 -6.91 1.81
C ALA A 264 1.19 -7.10 0.41
N TRP A 265 0.67 -6.32 -0.55
CA TRP A 265 1.11 -6.28 -1.95
C TRP A 265 0.95 -4.87 -2.51
N ILE A 266 1.16 -4.69 -3.79
CA ILE A 266 0.97 -3.40 -4.45
C ILE A 266 0.04 -3.50 -5.66
N ASN A 267 -0.66 -2.39 -5.95
CA ASN A 267 -1.34 -2.16 -7.22
C ASN A 267 -0.72 -0.93 -7.87
N VAL A 268 -0.52 -0.96 -9.17
CA VAL A 268 0.16 0.11 -9.92
C VAL A 268 -0.77 0.68 -10.97
N PHE A 269 -0.80 1.99 -11.13
CA PHE A 269 -1.49 2.61 -12.25
C PHE A 269 -0.56 2.68 -13.45
N LEU A 270 -1.05 2.16 -14.59
CA LEU A 270 -0.36 2.22 -15.88
C LEU A 270 -1.20 2.97 -16.89
N GLU A 271 -0.57 3.90 -17.57
CA GLU A 271 -1.22 4.67 -18.61
C GLU A 271 -1.77 3.77 -19.71
N GLY A 272 -2.97 4.06 -20.18
CA GLY A 272 -3.67 3.25 -21.18
C GLY A 272 -4.26 1.93 -20.66
N GLN A 273 -3.93 1.52 -19.43
CA GLN A 273 -4.44 0.27 -18.82
C GLN A 273 -5.25 0.51 -17.56
N GLY A 274 -5.00 1.63 -16.84
CA GLY A 274 -5.63 1.92 -15.56
C GLY A 274 -4.90 1.26 -14.40
N TRP A 275 -5.64 1.03 -13.29
CA TRP A 275 -5.11 0.30 -12.14
C TRP A 275 -4.93 -1.17 -12.47
N VAL A 276 -3.72 -1.63 -12.35
CA VAL A 276 -3.37 -3.04 -12.47
C VAL A 276 -3.22 -3.60 -11.06
N ASP A 277 -4.14 -4.49 -10.74
CA ASP A 277 -4.26 -5.07 -9.40
C ASP A 277 -3.32 -6.26 -9.23
N ASN A 278 -2.77 -6.42 -8.03
CA ASN A 278 -1.94 -7.58 -7.62
C ASN A 278 -0.65 -7.78 -8.45
N VAL A 279 -0.07 -6.75 -8.86
CA VAL A 279 1.09 -6.48 -9.72
C VAL A 279 2.10 -7.61 -10.00
N ILE A 280 2.67 -7.77 -11.05
CA ILE A 280 2.76 -7.43 -12.46
C ILE A 280 4.08 -7.98 -12.97
N TYR A 281 4.02 -8.76 -13.93
CA TYR A 281 5.10 -9.06 -14.85
C TYR A 281 4.53 -9.03 -16.27
N PHE A 282 5.19 -8.30 -17.15
CA PHE A 282 4.90 -8.35 -18.55
C PHE A 282 5.89 -9.34 -19.21
N ASP A 283 5.40 -10.47 -19.71
CA ASP A 283 6.24 -11.50 -20.30
C ASP A 283 6.54 -11.27 -21.79
N GLY A 284 6.18 -10.09 -22.29
CA GLY A 284 6.29 -9.72 -23.69
C GLY A 284 4.99 -9.90 -24.48
N HIS A 285 3.98 -10.55 -23.90
CA HIS A 285 2.67 -10.79 -24.52
C HIS A 285 1.50 -10.46 -23.58
N ASP A 286 1.57 -10.88 -22.31
CA ASP A 286 0.50 -10.73 -21.32
C ASP A 286 1.03 -10.24 -19.96
N TRP A 287 0.14 -9.53 -19.24
CA TRP A 287 0.35 -9.18 -17.84
C TRP A 287 0.11 -10.38 -16.94
N LYS A 288 1.07 -10.71 -16.11
CA LYS A 288 0.94 -11.74 -15.07
C LYS A 288 1.01 -11.11 -13.70
N LEU A 289 0.10 -11.55 -12.85
CA LEU A 289 0.13 -11.23 -11.43
C LEU A 289 1.41 -11.76 -10.80
N MET A 290 2.15 -10.90 -10.09
CA MET A 290 3.40 -11.28 -9.43
C MET A 290 3.55 -10.55 -8.11
N ASP A 291 3.18 -11.21 -7.04
CA ASP A 291 3.48 -10.77 -5.70
C ASP A 291 4.99 -10.89 -5.45
N PRO A 292 5.73 -9.79 -5.23
CA PRO A 292 7.18 -9.84 -5.09
C PRO A 292 7.65 -10.67 -3.90
N THR A 293 6.85 -10.76 -2.84
CA THR A 293 7.14 -11.57 -1.67
C THR A 293 7.15 -13.06 -2.01
N PHE A 294 6.09 -13.53 -2.66
CA PHE A 294 6.01 -14.92 -3.09
C PHE A 294 7.00 -15.24 -4.21
N ALA A 295 7.20 -14.33 -5.16
CA ALA A 295 8.18 -14.52 -6.22
C ALA A 295 9.61 -14.67 -5.67
N SER A 296 9.99 -13.84 -4.71
CA SER A 296 11.29 -13.91 -4.02
C SER A 296 11.43 -15.20 -3.20
N SER A 297 10.44 -15.55 -2.37
CA SER A 297 10.50 -16.72 -1.49
C SER A 297 10.37 -18.06 -2.23
N GLY A 298 9.59 -18.10 -3.30
CA GLY A 298 9.33 -19.30 -4.09
C GLY A 298 10.41 -19.63 -5.11
N LYS A 299 11.47 -18.81 -5.22
CA LYS A 299 12.52 -18.97 -6.23
C LYS A 299 11.94 -19.19 -7.64
N GLN A 300 10.83 -18.51 -7.94
CA GLN A 300 10.09 -18.58 -9.20
C GLN A 300 9.62 -20.01 -9.54
N SER A 301 9.24 -20.83 -8.56
CA SER A 301 8.65 -22.13 -8.85
C SER A 301 7.35 -21.96 -9.66
N LYS A 302 7.08 -22.90 -10.57
CA LYS A 302 5.91 -22.82 -11.47
C LYS A 302 4.58 -22.80 -10.69
N GLU A 303 4.49 -23.54 -9.60
CA GLU A 303 3.32 -23.63 -8.74
C GLU A 303 3.05 -22.31 -8.02
N ILE A 304 4.09 -21.68 -7.49
CA ILE A 304 3.99 -20.38 -6.83
C ILE A 304 3.61 -19.32 -7.85
N MET A 305 4.21 -19.33 -9.03
CA MET A 305 3.87 -18.40 -10.10
C MET A 305 2.42 -18.53 -10.57
N GLN A 306 1.87 -19.75 -10.60
CA GLN A 306 0.44 -19.98 -10.90
C GLN A 306 -0.47 -19.48 -9.77
N TYR A 307 -0.08 -19.65 -8.51
CA TYR A 307 -0.85 -19.16 -7.37
C TYR A 307 -0.91 -17.63 -7.35
N ILE A 308 0.22 -16.96 -7.53
CA ILE A 308 0.33 -15.50 -7.60
C ILE A 308 -0.47 -14.96 -8.79
N GLY A 309 -0.42 -15.65 -9.93
CA GLY A 309 -1.11 -15.29 -11.16
C GLY A 309 -2.65 -15.37 -11.08
N ASN A 310 -3.23 -15.84 -9.98
CA ASN A 310 -4.67 -15.90 -9.79
C ASN A 310 -5.16 -14.80 -8.86
N GLY A 311 -5.66 -13.69 -9.44
CA GLY A 311 -6.19 -12.54 -8.69
C GLY A 311 -7.33 -12.86 -7.72
N GLY A 312 -8.06 -13.94 -7.94
CA GLY A 312 -9.10 -14.42 -7.03
C GLY A 312 -8.60 -14.87 -5.65
N ASN A 313 -7.29 -15.10 -5.52
CA ASN A 313 -6.66 -15.44 -4.24
C ASN A 313 -6.50 -14.22 -3.31
N TYR A 314 -6.62 -13.00 -3.84
CA TYR A 314 -6.36 -11.75 -3.11
C TYR A 314 -7.65 -11.02 -2.79
N LYS A 315 -7.83 -10.63 -1.53
CA LYS A 315 -8.94 -9.80 -1.03
C LYS A 315 -8.37 -8.56 -0.36
N ALA A 316 -8.39 -7.44 -1.08
CA ALA A 316 -7.97 -6.16 -0.54
C ALA A 316 -8.88 -5.73 0.61
N LYS A 317 -8.30 -5.12 1.63
CA LYS A 317 -9.01 -4.51 2.75
C LYS A 317 -8.65 -3.03 2.89
N TYR A 318 -7.38 -2.68 2.79
CA TYR A 318 -6.90 -1.31 2.91
C TYR A 318 -5.97 -0.98 1.74
N SER A 319 -6.01 0.27 1.29
CA SER A 319 -5.09 0.83 0.28
C SER A 319 -4.48 2.13 0.81
N TYR A 320 -3.15 2.22 0.75
CA TYR A 320 -2.39 3.35 1.28
C TYR A 320 -1.54 3.99 0.20
#